data_a38005650bade92a6720ca4107e830a7
#
_entry.id   a38005650bade92a6720ca4107e830a7
#
_cell.length_a   1.000
_cell.length_b   1.000
_cell.length_c   1.000
_cell.angle_alpha   90.00
_cell.angle_beta   90.00
_cell.angle_gamma   90.00
#
_symmetry.space_group_name_H-M   'P 1'
#
loop_
_entity.id
_entity.type
_entity.pdbx_description
1 polymer ?
#
loop_
_entity_poly.entity_id
_entity_poly.type
_entity_poly.pdbx_seq_one_letter_code
_entity_poly.pdbx_strand_id
1 'polypeptide(L)'
;VASGNDEKAREYINMAMQNDPNNAQFLVIRGTLSQEMKDNKAAEADFNRALELDPNNYDAIYGLGALYINTAADTLEWADKNLPPTDFTAFEKYQDIAKEYQTKALPHLEKALTIKPNDLQVLQILKELYYKTGKFEESQQMGARIKELTE
;
A
#
# COMPACT_ATOMS: atom_id res chain seq x y z
N VAL A 1 -12.19 -4.72 -13.68
CA VAL A 1 -12.02 -5.91 -14.53
C VAL A 1 -10.57 -5.91 -14.98
N ALA A 2 -9.81 -6.97 -14.60
CA ALA A 2 -8.44 -7.14 -15.03
C ALA A 2 -8.33 -7.10 -16.56
N SER A 3 -7.33 -6.41 -17.09
CA SER A 3 -7.11 -6.42 -18.52
C SER A 3 -6.55 -7.79 -18.94
N GLY A 4 -6.86 -8.25 -20.17
CA GLY A 4 -6.29 -9.51 -20.66
C GLY A 4 -4.76 -9.52 -20.71
N ASN A 5 -4.12 -8.36 -20.55
CA ASN A 5 -2.68 -8.22 -20.41
C ASN A 5 -2.20 -8.58 -18.99
N ASP A 6 -2.99 -8.27 -17.95
CA ASP A 6 -2.61 -8.53 -16.56
C ASP A 6 -2.63 -10.03 -16.27
N GLU A 7 -3.61 -10.76 -16.81
CA GLU A 7 -3.67 -12.23 -16.70
C GLU A 7 -2.47 -12.90 -17.39
N LYS A 8 -2.12 -12.46 -18.60
CA LYS A 8 -0.93 -12.98 -19.31
C LYS A 8 0.37 -12.65 -18.58
N ALA A 9 0.49 -11.42 -18.04
CA ALA A 9 1.66 -11.05 -17.25
C ALA A 9 1.78 -11.92 -16.01
N ARG A 10 0.66 -12.25 -15.34
CA ARG A 10 0.63 -13.16 -14.20
C ARG A 10 1.02 -14.61 -14.57
N GLU A 11 0.59 -15.08 -15.74
CA GLU A 11 1.04 -16.40 -16.25
C GLU A 11 2.55 -16.43 -16.48
N TYR A 12 3.11 -15.42 -17.15
CA TYR A 12 4.54 -15.35 -17.41
C TYR A 12 5.38 -15.30 -16.13
N ILE A 13 4.95 -14.53 -15.14
CA ILE A 13 5.66 -14.46 -13.86
C ILE A 13 5.57 -15.78 -13.10
N ASN A 14 4.43 -16.48 -13.14
CA ASN A 14 4.28 -17.79 -12.54
C ASN A 14 5.19 -18.84 -13.22
N MET A 15 5.35 -18.78 -14.54
CA MET A 15 6.30 -19.64 -15.26
C MET A 15 7.75 -19.33 -14.86
N ALA A 16 8.13 -18.07 -14.75
CA ALA A 16 9.46 -17.67 -14.29
C ALA A 16 9.75 -18.19 -12.86
N MET A 17 8.76 -18.12 -11.97
CA MET A 17 8.86 -18.59 -10.59
C MET A 17 8.95 -20.13 -10.48
N GLN A 18 8.59 -20.91 -11.50
CA GLN A 18 8.84 -22.36 -11.49
C GLN A 18 10.34 -22.67 -11.52
N ASN A 19 11.13 -21.81 -12.16
CA ASN A 19 12.59 -21.96 -12.24
C ASN A 19 13.31 -21.31 -11.05
N ASP A 20 12.74 -20.26 -10.46
CA ASP A 20 13.33 -19.53 -9.32
C ASP A 20 12.22 -19.11 -8.34
N PRO A 21 11.72 -20.03 -7.51
CA PRO A 21 10.58 -19.78 -6.61
C PRO A 21 10.90 -18.86 -5.43
N ASN A 22 12.18 -18.61 -5.16
CA ASN A 22 12.64 -17.74 -4.07
C ASN A 22 13.21 -16.41 -4.57
N ASN A 23 12.81 -15.98 -5.75
CA ASN A 23 13.17 -14.67 -6.28
C ASN A 23 12.25 -13.58 -5.71
N ALA A 24 12.79 -12.76 -4.81
CA ALA A 24 12.03 -11.68 -4.19
C ALA A 24 11.44 -10.70 -5.22
N GLN A 25 12.15 -10.42 -6.31
CA GLN A 25 11.68 -9.52 -7.36
C GLN A 25 10.47 -10.08 -8.12
N PHE A 26 10.46 -11.40 -8.39
CA PHE A 26 9.30 -12.03 -9.02
C PHE A 26 8.07 -12.00 -8.12
N LEU A 27 8.25 -12.18 -6.81
CA LEU A 27 7.18 -12.03 -5.82
C LEU A 27 6.63 -10.61 -5.80
N VAL A 28 7.50 -9.59 -5.82
CA VAL A 28 7.08 -8.17 -5.89
C VAL A 28 6.26 -7.90 -7.16
N ILE A 29 6.73 -8.35 -8.32
CA ILE A 29 6.01 -8.17 -9.59
C ILE A 29 4.64 -8.86 -9.53
N ARG A 30 4.56 -10.10 -9.04
CA ARG A 30 3.30 -10.82 -8.92
C ARG A 30 2.36 -10.18 -7.92
N GLY A 31 2.87 -9.70 -6.79
CA GLY A 31 2.11 -8.95 -5.80
C GLY A 31 1.52 -7.67 -6.38
N THR A 32 2.29 -6.91 -7.15
CA THR A 32 1.82 -5.71 -7.83
C THR A 32 0.70 -6.03 -8.84
N LEU A 33 0.88 -7.05 -9.67
CA LEU A 33 -0.17 -7.51 -10.59
C LEU A 33 -1.44 -7.94 -9.85
N SER A 34 -1.28 -8.66 -8.74
CA SER A 34 -2.42 -9.07 -7.90
C SER A 34 -3.17 -7.87 -7.32
N GLN A 35 -2.44 -6.82 -6.91
CA GLN A 35 -3.03 -5.58 -6.42
C GLN A 35 -3.81 -4.84 -7.53
N GLU A 36 -3.28 -4.77 -8.75
CA GLU A 36 -3.98 -4.20 -9.90
C GLU A 36 -5.26 -4.95 -10.23
N MET A 37 -5.25 -6.27 -10.06
CA MET A 37 -6.40 -7.16 -10.20
C MET A 37 -7.37 -7.12 -9.01
N LYS A 38 -7.10 -6.31 -7.98
CA LYS A 38 -7.87 -6.23 -6.72
C LYS A 38 -7.87 -7.52 -5.89
N ASP A 39 -6.90 -8.41 -6.13
CA ASP A 39 -6.63 -9.58 -5.29
C ASP A 39 -5.68 -9.19 -4.15
N ASN A 40 -6.20 -8.41 -3.21
CA ASN A 40 -5.42 -7.84 -2.12
C ASN A 40 -4.77 -8.92 -1.22
N LYS A 41 -5.41 -10.09 -1.08
CA LYS A 41 -4.85 -11.21 -0.28
C LYS A 41 -3.63 -11.82 -0.95
N ALA A 42 -3.68 -12.05 -2.26
CA ALA A 42 -2.54 -12.56 -3.00
C ALA A 42 -1.40 -11.54 -3.02
N ALA A 43 -1.71 -10.25 -3.20
CA ALA A 43 -0.72 -9.19 -3.17
C ALA A 43 0.01 -9.12 -1.81
N GLU A 44 -0.74 -9.14 -0.70
CA GLU A 44 -0.19 -9.12 0.66
C GLU A 44 0.71 -10.33 0.92
N ALA A 45 0.30 -11.52 0.50
CA ALA A 45 1.08 -12.76 0.66
C ALA A 45 2.40 -12.68 -0.10
N ASP A 46 2.38 -12.20 -1.34
CA ASP A 46 3.58 -12.09 -2.17
C ASP A 46 4.56 -11.03 -1.64
N PHE A 47 4.09 -9.86 -1.24
CA PHE A 47 4.95 -8.83 -0.65
C PHE A 47 5.57 -9.31 0.67
N ASN A 48 4.79 -9.96 1.53
CA ASN A 48 5.32 -10.51 2.79
C ASN A 48 6.38 -11.59 2.50
N ARG A 49 6.12 -12.47 1.53
CA ARG A 49 7.11 -13.49 1.15
C ARG A 49 8.38 -12.87 0.57
N ALA A 50 8.26 -11.81 -0.22
CA ALA A 50 9.42 -11.05 -0.69
C ALA A 50 10.25 -10.48 0.47
N LEU A 51 9.60 -9.98 1.53
CA LEU A 51 10.27 -9.44 2.71
C LEU A 51 10.89 -10.53 3.62
N GLU A 52 10.38 -11.77 3.59
CA GLU A 52 11.04 -12.89 4.25
C GLU A 52 12.38 -13.23 3.57
N LEU A 53 12.46 -13.07 2.25
CA LEU A 53 13.66 -13.33 1.45
C LEU A 53 14.64 -12.15 1.47
N ASP A 54 14.11 -10.93 1.39
CA ASP A 54 14.86 -9.68 1.43
C ASP A 54 14.14 -8.66 2.33
N PRO A 55 14.48 -8.59 3.63
CA PRO A 55 13.81 -7.69 4.59
C PRO A 55 13.93 -6.19 4.27
N ASN A 56 14.86 -5.81 3.39
CA ASN A 56 15.07 -4.42 2.98
C ASN A 56 14.63 -4.16 1.53
N ASN A 57 13.87 -5.08 0.94
CA ASN A 57 13.32 -4.86 -0.41
C ASN A 57 12.36 -3.67 -0.40
N TYR A 58 12.82 -2.56 -0.96
CA TYR A 58 12.07 -1.30 -0.97
C TYR A 58 10.71 -1.46 -1.64
N ASP A 59 10.66 -2.15 -2.78
CA ASP A 59 9.44 -2.27 -3.59
C ASP A 59 8.38 -3.11 -2.87
N ALA A 60 8.79 -4.15 -2.14
CA ALA A 60 7.87 -4.94 -1.30
C ALA A 60 7.34 -4.14 -0.10
N ILE A 61 8.23 -3.38 0.57
CA ILE A 61 7.87 -2.51 1.70
C ILE A 61 6.88 -1.44 1.25
N TYR A 62 7.21 -0.72 0.17
CA TYR A 62 6.34 0.29 -0.41
C TYR A 62 5.02 -0.32 -0.89
N GLY A 63 5.09 -1.49 -1.54
CA GLY A 63 3.92 -2.24 -2.02
C GLY A 63 2.91 -2.56 -0.92
N LEU A 64 3.37 -3.00 0.25
CA LEU A 64 2.49 -3.23 1.42
C LEU A 64 1.87 -1.93 1.93
N GLY A 65 2.66 -0.86 2.03
CA GLY A 65 2.14 0.45 2.43
C GLY A 65 1.05 0.95 1.48
N ALA A 66 1.31 0.89 0.18
CA ALA A 66 0.36 1.28 -0.86
C ALA A 66 -0.89 0.38 -0.89
N LEU A 67 -0.72 -0.93 -0.69
CA LEU A 67 -1.81 -1.89 -0.61
C LEU A 67 -2.80 -1.53 0.50
N TYR A 68 -2.30 -1.24 1.69
CA TYR A 68 -3.15 -0.89 2.83
C TYR A 68 -3.84 0.47 2.65
N ILE A 69 -3.16 1.47 2.07
CA ILE A 69 -3.79 2.76 1.74
C ILE A 69 -4.91 2.58 0.72
N ASN A 70 -4.67 1.82 -0.35
CA ASN A 70 -5.67 1.56 -1.37
C ASN A 70 -6.86 0.77 -0.80
N THR A 71 -6.60 -0.20 0.09
CA THR A 71 -7.67 -0.94 0.77
C THR A 71 -8.52 -0.03 1.66
N ALA A 72 -7.90 0.92 2.36
CA ALA A 72 -8.63 1.93 3.13
C ALA A 72 -9.50 2.81 2.24
N ALA A 73 -8.96 3.27 1.12
CA ALA A 73 -9.71 4.07 0.14
C ALA A 73 -10.88 3.29 -0.48
N ASP A 74 -10.64 2.07 -0.93
CA ASP A 74 -11.68 1.17 -1.49
C ASP A 74 -12.80 0.90 -0.45
N THR A 75 -12.44 0.78 0.83
CA THR A 75 -13.39 0.59 1.94
C THR A 75 -14.33 1.78 2.10
N LEU A 76 -13.78 3.00 2.08
CA LEU A 76 -14.57 4.22 2.17
C LEU A 76 -15.43 4.47 0.91
N GLU A 77 -14.86 4.22 -0.26
CA GLU A 77 -15.58 4.33 -1.52
C GLU A 77 -16.75 3.36 -1.60
N TRP A 78 -16.55 2.13 -1.10
CA TRP A 78 -17.63 1.16 -1.01
C TRP A 78 -18.76 1.63 -0.10
N ALA A 79 -18.42 2.18 1.07
CA ALA A 79 -19.39 2.70 2.03
C ALA A 79 -20.20 3.86 1.42
N ASP A 80 -19.51 4.79 0.77
CA ASP A 80 -20.13 5.96 0.12
C ASP A 80 -21.12 5.55 -0.99
N LYS A 81 -20.79 4.52 -1.76
CA LYS A 81 -21.63 4.04 -2.85
C LYS A 81 -22.80 3.15 -2.43
N ASN A 82 -22.68 2.43 -1.32
CA ASN A 82 -23.60 1.35 -0.98
C ASN A 82 -24.43 1.58 0.29
N LEU A 83 -24.02 2.52 1.15
CA LEU A 83 -24.77 2.82 2.37
C LEU A 83 -25.76 3.96 2.17
N PRO A 84 -26.95 3.90 2.80
CA PRO A 84 -27.85 5.04 2.86
C PRO A 84 -27.17 6.23 3.56
N PRO A 85 -27.31 7.47 3.06
CA PRO A 85 -26.68 8.66 3.67
C PRO A 85 -27.08 8.91 5.14
N THR A 86 -28.14 8.27 5.60
CA THR A 86 -28.67 8.38 6.97
C THR A 86 -28.14 7.31 7.92
N ASP A 87 -27.42 6.32 7.42
CA ASP A 87 -26.87 5.24 8.26
C ASP A 87 -25.48 5.61 8.81
N PHE A 88 -25.47 6.57 9.74
CA PHE A 88 -24.24 7.08 10.36
C PHE A 88 -23.46 6.00 11.09
N THR A 89 -24.13 5.04 11.72
CA THR A 89 -23.48 3.94 12.46
C THR A 89 -22.70 3.03 11.52
N ALA A 90 -23.27 2.71 10.35
CA ALA A 90 -22.56 1.93 9.35
C ALA A 90 -21.37 2.71 8.79
N PHE A 91 -21.53 4.02 8.51
CA PHE A 91 -20.41 4.88 8.05
C PHE A 91 -19.26 4.91 9.06
N GLU A 92 -19.54 5.12 10.35
CA GLU A 92 -18.51 5.10 11.40
C GLU A 92 -17.74 3.78 11.41
N LYS A 93 -18.43 2.63 11.30
CA LYS A 93 -17.79 1.33 11.23
C LYS A 93 -16.80 1.21 10.05
N TYR A 94 -17.18 1.69 8.86
CA TYR A 94 -16.30 1.66 7.69
C TYR A 94 -15.15 2.65 7.81
N GLN A 95 -15.35 3.80 8.46
CA GLN A 95 -14.28 4.74 8.79
C GLN A 95 -13.27 4.11 9.74
N ASP A 96 -13.72 3.38 10.76
CA ASP A 96 -12.84 2.65 11.69
C ASP A 96 -12.02 1.58 10.96
N ILE A 97 -12.65 0.79 10.08
CA ILE A 97 -11.95 -0.20 9.25
C ILE A 97 -10.89 0.48 8.37
N ALA A 98 -11.24 1.58 7.70
CA ALA A 98 -10.29 2.32 6.88
C ALA A 98 -9.12 2.86 7.70
N LYS A 99 -9.38 3.36 8.92
CA LYS A 99 -8.36 3.85 9.85
C LYS A 99 -7.42 2.72 10.31
N GLU A 100 -7.92 1.51 10.51
CA GLU A 100 -7.09 0.34 10.81
C GLU A 100 -6.09 0.07 9.67
N TYR A 101 -6.55 0.08 8.41
CA TYR A 101 -5.67 -0.09 7.25
C TYR A 101 -4.67 1.06 7.12
N GLN A 102 -5.10 2.30 7.33
CA GLN A 102 -4.20 3.46 7.35
C GLN A 102 -3.11 3.31 8.42
N THR A 103 -3.47 2.81 9.60
CA THR A 103 -2.52 2.55 10.68
C THR A 103 -1.55 1.42 10.32
N LYS A 104 -2.00 0.37 9.65
CA LYS A 104 -1.13 -0.71 9.14
C LYS A 104 -0.14 -0.23 8.08
N ALA A 105 -0.51 0.76 7.27
CA ALA A 105 0.37 1.31 6.25
C ALA A 105 1.57 2.07 6.82
N LEU A 106 1.41 2.74 7.98
CA LEU A 106 2.43 3.61 8.57
C LEU A 106 3.81 2.96 8.71
N PRO A 107 3.98 1.81 9.40
CA PRO A 107 5.31 1.23 9.63
C PRO A 107 6.02 0.84 8.34
N HIS A 108 5.28 0.45 7.29
CA HIS A 108 5.87 0.13 6.00
C HIS A 108 6.38 1.38 5.29
N LEU A 109 5.62 2.45 5.28
CA LEU A 109 6.04 3.71 4.65
C LEU A 109 7.14 4.42 5.44
N GLU A 110 7.11 4.38 6.76
CA GLU A 110 8.20 4.83 7.62
C GLU A 110 9.50 4.07 7.30
N LYS A 111 9.42 2.73 7.18
CA LYS A 111 10.57 1.90 6.78
C LYS A 111 11.04 2.21 5.34
N ALA A 112 10.13 2.42 4.40
CA ALA A 112 10.49 2.84 3.05
C ALA A 112 11.30 4.15 3.06
N LEU A 113 10.92 5.11 3.91
CA LEU A 113 11.63 6.36 4.07
C LEU A 113 13.01 6.21 4.73
N THR A 114 13.24 5.17 5.56
CA THR A 114 14.59 4.87 6.08
C THR A 114 15.54 4.39 4.99
N ILE A 115 15.01 3.71 3.96
CA ILE A 115 15.79 3.20 2.82
C ILE A 115 16.02 4.30 1.78
N LYS A 116 15.00 5.09 1.48
CA LYS A 116 15.05 6.25 0.57
C LYS A 116 14.60 7.53 1.29
N PRO A 117 15.49 8.21 2.02
CA PRO A 117 15.11 9.33 2.91
C PRO A 117 14.49 10.53 2.20
N ASN A 118 14.80 10.72 0.92
CA ASN A 118 14.35 11.87 0.12
C ASN A 118 13.29 11.49 -0.94
N ASP A 119 12.61 10.37 -0.74
CA ASP A 119 11.50 9.98 -1.62
C ASP A 119 10.31 10.91 -1.39
N LEU A 120 10.12 11.86 -2.29
CA LEU A 120 9.06 12.86 -2.22
C LEU A 120 7.67 12.24 -2.21
N GLN A 121 7.47 11.14 -2.93
CA GLN A 121 6.18 10.46 -2.97
C GLN A 121 5.85 9.86 -1.60
N VAL A 122 6.80 9.17 -0.97
CA VAL A 122 6.61 8.60 0.38
C VAL A 122 6.42 9.69 1.42
N LEU A 123 7.18 10.80 1.34
CA LEU A 123 7.00 11.94 2.23
C LEU A 123 5.59 12.56 2.12
N GLN A 124 5.07 12.71 0.90
CA GLN A 124 3.71 13.23 0.68
C GLN A 124 2.66 12.29 1.25
N ILE A 125 2.79 10.99 0.99
CA ILE A 125 1.87 9.97 1.52
C ILE A 125 1.90 9.97 3.05
N LEU A 126 3.08 9.96 3.67
CA LEU A 126 3.20 9.98 5.13
C LEU A 126 2.63 11.26 5.74
N LYS A 127 2.84 12.42 5.12
CA LYS A 127 2.24 13.68 5.57
C LYS A 127 0.72 13.58 5.68
N GLU A 128 0.07 13.08 4.62
CA GLU A 128 -1.38 12.92 4.60
C GLU A 128 -1.85 11.85 5.59
N LEU A 129 -1.14 10.73 5.66
CA LEU A 129 -1.49 9.60 6.51
C LEU A 129 -1.38 9.96 7.99
N TYR A 130 -0.32 10.67 8.38
CA TYR A 130 -0.16 11.19 9.74
C TYR A 130 -1.29 12.17 10.09
N TYR A 131 -1.66 13.07 9.16
CA TYR A 131 -2.80 13.97 9.39
C TYR A 131 -4.11 13.20 9.61
N LYS A 132 -4.43 12.22 8.75
CA LYS A 132 -5.64 11.39 8.84
C LYS A 132 -5.68 10.51 10.11
N THR A 133 -4.53 10.13 10.62
CA THR A 133 -4.42 9.31 11.85
C THR A 133 -4.25 10.13 13.12
N GLY A 134 -4.29 11.49 13.04
CA GLY A 134 -4.21 12.40 14.17
C GLY A 134 -2.80 12.69 14.66
N LYS A 135 -1.77 12.29 13.91
CA LYS A 135 -0.35 12.55 14.18
C LYS A 135 0.08 13.88 13.53
N PHE A 136 -0.40 14.97 14.05
CA PHE A 136 -0.27 16.30 13.41
C PHE A 136 1.16 16.82 13.41
N GLU A 137 1.95 16.55 14.45
CA GLU A 137 3.36 16.97 14.54
C GLU A 137 4.21 16.25 13.48
N GLU A 138 4.04 14.94 13.33
CA GLU A 138 4.72 14.14 12.31
C GLU A 138 4.32 14.59 10.90
N SER A 139 3.04 14.91 10.68
CA SER A 139 2.57 15.47 9.42
C SER A 139 3.27 16.80 9.07
N GLN A 140 3.44 17.71 10.05
CA GLN A 140 4.15 18.97 9.87
C GLN A 140 5.64 18.74 9.55
N GLN A 141 6.30 17.78 10.23
CA GLN A 141 7.69 17.42 9.96
C GLN A 141 7.88 16.94 8.52
N MET A 142 6.97 16.09 8.01
CA MET A 142 7.01 15.66 6.61
C MET A 142 6.83 16.85 5.65
N GLY A 143 5.92 17.77 5.98
CA GLY A 143 5.72 18.99 5.20
C GLY A 143 6.97 19.88 5.15
N ALA A 144 7.68 20.05 6.26
CA ALA A 144 8.94 20.79 6.29
C ALA A 144 10.03 20.14 5.42
N ARG A 145 10.17 18.80 5.51
CA ARG A 145 11.13 18.07 4.68
C ARG A 145 10.83 18.17 3.18
N ILE A 146 9.54 18.08 2.80
CA ILE A 146 9.13 18.27 1.40
C ILE A 146 9.57 19.65 0.91
N LYS A 147 9.34 20.69 1.72
CA LYS A 147 9.70 22.06 1.39
C LYS A 147 11.20 22.21 1.17
N GLU A 148 12.03 21.67 2.07
CA GLU A 148 13.49 21.68 1.95
C GLU A 148 14.03 20.99 0.68
N LEU A 149 13.32 19.97 0.17
CA LEU A 149 13.71 19.22 -1.00
C LEU A 149 13.23 19.86 -2.32
N THR A 150 12.28 20.80 -2.27
CA THR A 150 11.64 21.37 -3.47
C THR A 150 11.91 22.85 -3.68
N GLU A 151 12.48 23.55 -2.71
CA GLU A 151 12.94 24.96 -2.78
C GLU A 151 14.46 25.07 -2.89
#